data_d650487796112d3ed84ef58f0ad9bb9e
#
_entry.id   d650487796112d3ed84ef58f0ad9bb9e
#
_cell.length_a   1.000
_cell.length_b   1.000
_cell.length_c   1.000
_cell.angle_alpha   90.00
_cell.angle_beta   90.00
_cell.angle_gamma   90.00
#
_symmetry.space_group_name_H-M   'P 1'
#
loop_
_entity.id
_entity.type
_entity.pdbx_description
1 polymer ?
#
loop_
_entity_poly.entity_id
_entity_poly.type
_entity_poly.pdbx_seq_one_letter_code
_entity_poly.pdbx_strand_id
1 'polypeptide(L)'
;MGMNMEFIKNDAYSGELDYRAFGSMLDHPTQCYKFYWLEAIMNLMLKKYRFSFDEIFDEMIVSAWYTVTQYHLFLGPMIEGERRDAINRAIDVLIENTSLNENSKPDEIRSVLKEQNHLVLEYKRKLAKNVPYKLLSSFSSELTKDKGDAYRIEYIQMLNQEIHFPYIIENGMGIHKYVVLQEAWIPFLVDNYMIIKNWIQYNKIQFLQMINPGVPGIINKLDDERNNVRHLERVRDLWNAHI
;
A
#
# COMPACT_ATOMS: atom_id res chain seq x y z
N MET A 1 -17.38 -10.14 3.62
CA MET A 1 -18.42 -9.63 2.72
C MET A 1 -17.75 -8.56 1.86
N GLY A 2 -17.35 -8.88 0.62
CA GLY A 2 -16.64 -7.93 -0.25
C GLY A 2 -17.60 -6.82 -0.69
N MET A 3 -17.13 -5.60 -0.65
CA MET A 3 -17.86 -4.47 -1.23
C MET A 3 -17.88 -4.68 -2.76
N ASN A 4 -19.07 -4.88 -3.33
CA ASN A 4 -19.24 -4.89 -4.79
C ASN A 4 -19.00 -3.45 -5.28
N MET A 5 -17.80 -3.17 -5.79
CA MET A 5 -17.49 -1.87 -6.36
C MET A 5 -17.89 -1.84 -7.84
N GLU A 6 -18.69 -0.87 -8.17
CA GLU A 6 -18.95 -0.57 -9.58
C GLU A 6 -17.93 0.48 -10.06
N PHE A 7 -16.95 0.01 -10.81
CA PHE A 7 -16.05 0.90 -11.53
C PHE A 7 -16.77 1.59 -12.68
N ILE A 8 -16.40 2.82 -12.96
CA ILE A 8 -16.81 3.51 -14.18
C ILE A 8 -16.18 2.73 -15.35
N LYS A 9 -17.02 2.16 -16.20
CA LYS A 9 -16.62 1.48 -17.42
C LYS A 9 -16.93 2.40 -18.59
N ASN A 10 -15.92 2.70 -19.38
CA ASN A 10 -16.07 3.53 -20.57
C ASN A 10 -15.63 2.72 -21.79
N ASP A 11 -16.45 2.70 -22.85
CA ASP A 11 -16.12 2.03 -24.11
C ASP A 11 -14.88 2.63 -24.80
N ALA A 12 -14.41 3.80 -24.34
CA ALA A 12 -13.18 4.42 -24.81
C ALA A 12 -11.89 3.78 -24.27
N TYR A 13 -11.98 2.87 -23.27
CA TYR A 13 -10.79 2.16 -22.81
C TYR A 13 -10.33 1.17 -23.88
N SER A 14 -9.11 1.33 -24.37
CA SER A 14 -8.53 0.45 -25.38
C SER A 14 -8.23 -0.94 -24.76
N GLY A 15 -8.83 -1.97 -25.32
CA GLY A 15 -8.58 -3.36 -24.98
C GLY A 15 -9.60 -3.96 -24.00
N GLU A 16 -9.61 -5.27 -23.91
CA GLU A 16 -10.41 -6.01 -22.93
C GLU A 16 -9.69 -6.05 -21.59
N LEU A 17 -10.00 -5.06 -20.72
CA LEU A 17 -9.46 -5.03 -19.37
C LEU A 17 -10.19 -6.03 -18.48
N ASP A 18 -9.47 -6.90 -17.77
CA ASP A 18 -10.06 -7.80 -16.78
C ASP A 18 -10.36 -7.05 -15.47
N TYR A 19 -11.50 -6.34 -15.45
CA TYR A 19 -11.97 -5.62 -14.27
C TYR A 19 -12.29 -6.55 -13.09
N ARG A 20 -12.61 -7.83 -13.34
CA ARG A 20 -12.85 -8.80 -12.26
C ARG A 20 -11.54 -9.15 -11.57
N ALA A 21 -10.50 -9.46 -12.34
CA ALA A 21 -9.18 -9.70 -11.77
C ALA A 21 -8.66 -8.48 -11.01
N PHE A 22 -8.84 -7.27 -11.56
CA PHE A 22 -8.47 -6.03 -10.86
C PHE A 22 -9.22 -5.88 -9.53
N GLY A 23 -10.54 -6.05 -9.53
CA GLY A 23 -11.38 -6.01 -8.32
C GLY A 23 -11.00 -7.04 -7.25
N SER A 24 -10.35 -8.14 -7.64
CA SER A 24 -9.89 -9.21 -6.73
C SER A 24 -8.44 -9.05 -6.26
N MET A 25 -7.72 -8.00 -6.68
CA MET A 25 -6.30 -7.81 -6.31
C MET A 25 -6.07 -7.73 -4.80
N LEU A 26 -7.02 -7.19 -4.05
CA LEU A 26 -6.93 -7.00 -2.61
C LEU A 26 -7.51 -8.17 -1.80
N ASP A 27 -8.06 -9.19 -2.44
CA ASP A 27 -8.64 -10.34 -1.76
C ASP A 27 -7.58 -11.17 -1.04
N HIS A 28 -8.00 -11.83 0.05
CA HIS A 28 -7.19 -12.74 0.87
C HIS A 28 -5.84 -12.15 1.32
N PRO A 29 -5.81 -10.95 1.94
CA PRO A 29 -4.58 -10.35 2.41
C PRO A 29 -4.05 -11.13 3.63
N THR A 30 -2.75 -11.44 3.62
CA THR A 30 -2.04 -11.98 4.80
C THR A 30 -1.34 -10.89 5.60
N GLN A 31 -1.10 -9.76 4.96
CA GLN A 31 -0.44 -8.56 5.48
C GLN A 31 -1.04 -7.33 4.79
N CYS A 32 -0.88 -6.15 5.36
CA CYS A 32 -1.33 -4.89 4.75
C CYS A 32 -0.61 -4.50 3.45
N TYR A 33 0.42 -5.22 3.04
CA TYR A 33 1.31 -4.79 1.96
C TYR A 33 0.61 -4.58 0.62
N LYS A 34 -0.40 -5.40 0.28
CA LYS A 34 -1.17 -5.23 -0.96
C LYS A 34 -1.85 -3.86 -1.03
N PHE A 35 -2.40 -3.42 0.10
CA PHE A 35 -3.10 -2.12 0.19
C PHE A 35 -2.12 -0.97 0.01
N TYR A 36 -1.03 -0.97 0.77
CA TYR A 36 -0.02 0.09 0.69
C TYR A 36 0.71 0.12 -0.65
N TRP A 37 0.95 -1.05 -1.27
CA TRP A 37 1.56 -1.12 -2.60
C TRP A 37 0.67 -0.48 -3.67
N LEU A 38 -0.61 -0.86 -3.72
CA LEU A 38 -1.54 -0.29 -4.69
C LEU A 38 -1.79 1.20 -4.41
N GLU A 39 -1.89 1.58 -3.14
CA GLU A 39 -2.04 2.98 -2.73
C GLU A 39 -0.83 3.82 -3.17
N ALA A 40 0.39 3.32 -2.99
CA ALA A 40 1.61 3.99 -3.43
C ALA A 40 1.64 4.17 -4.96
N ILE A 41 1.24 3.14 -5.73
CA ILE A 41 1.10 3.26 -7.18
C ILE A 41 0.09 4.36 -7.54
N MET A 42 -1.09 4.36 -6.92
CA MET A 42 -2.11 5.38 -7.16
C MET A 42 -1.62 6.79 -6.82
N ASN A 43 -0.86 6.98 -5.74
CA ASN A 43 -0.29 8.28 -5.38
C ASN A 43 0.78 8.75 -6.39
N LEU A 44 1.65 7.84 -6.81
CA LEU A 44 2.76 8.15 -7.71
C LEU A 44 2.32 8.37 -9.16
N MET A 45 1.25 7.70 -9.62
CA MET A 45 0.75 7.82 -11.00
C MET A 45 0.28 9.22 -11.37
N LEU A 46 -0.02 10.07 -10.39
CA LEU A 46 -0.36 11.48 -10.61
C LEU A 46 0.82 12.30 -11.17
N LYS A 47 2.04 11.76 -11.09
CA LYS A 47 3.27 12.44 -11.54
C LYS A 47 3.93 11.75 -12.75
N LYS A 48 3.88 10.42 -12.81
CA LYS A 48 4.52 9.61 -13.85
C LYS A 48 3.92 8.19 -13.87
N TYR A 49 4.23 7.40 -14.90
CA TYR A 49 3.70 6.04 -15.07
C TYR A 49 4.78 4.94 -14.96
N ARG A 50 6.01 5.32 -14.61
CA ARG A 50 7.13 4.42 -14.36
C ARG A 50 7.82 4.78 -13.06
N PHE A 51 7.87 3.84 -12.11
CA PHE A 51 8.41 4.03 -10.76
C PHE A 51 9.40 2.92 -10.42
N SER A 52 10.48 3.23 -9.71
CA SER A 52 11.31 2.19 -9.11
C SER A 52 10.58 1.54 -7.91
N PHE A 53 10.95 0.31 -7.59
CA PHE A 53 10.47 -0.33 -6.36
C PHE A 53 10.84 0.49 -5.12
N ASP A 54 12.02 1.13 -5.15
CA ASP A 54 12.48 2.00 -4.07
C ASP A 54 11.49 3.14 -3.81
N GLU A 55 11.07 3.86 -4.86
CA GLU A 55 10.07 4.94 -4.75
C GLU A 55 8.71 4.44 -4.23
N ILE A 56 8.28 3.25 -4.67
CA ILE A 56 7.01 2.69 -4.20
C ILE A 56 7.11 2.31 -2.71
N PHE A 57 8.22 1.71 -2.29
CA PHE A 57 8.41 1.36 -0.87
C PHE A 57 8.53 2.59 0.02
N ASP A 58 9.17 3.67 -0.44
CA ASP A 58 9.17 4.94 0.26
C ASP A 58 7.75 5.46 0.48
N GLU A 59 6.93 5.45 -0.57
CA GLU A 59 5.54 5.89 -0.48
C GLU A 59 4.69 4.97 0.42
N MET A 60 4.98 3.66 0.46
CA MET A 60 4.34 2.73 1.40
C MET A 60 4.67 3.09 2.85
N ILE A 61 5.93 3.42 3.15
CA ILE A 61 6.37 3.85 4.50
C ILE A 61 5.68 5.16 4.87
N VAL A 62 5.66 6.14 3.97
CA VAL A 62 4.97 7.42 4.17
C VAL A 62 3.49 7.22 4.46
N SER A 63 2.81 6.39 3.66
CA SER A 63 1.37 6.11 3.83
C SER A 63 1.05 5.34 5.11
N ALA A 64 2.00 4.54 5.62
CA ALA A 64 1.83 3.77 6.85
C ALA A 64 2.22 4.56 8.11
N TRP A 65 2.89 5.71 7.97
CA TRP A 65 3.53 6.42 9.08
C TRP A 65 2.60 6.63 10.27
N TYR A 66 1.51 7.37 10.09
CA TYR A 66 0.56 7.65 11.18
C TYR A 66 -0.16 6.41 11.71
N THR A 67 -0.43 5.45 10.84
CA THR A 67 -1.03 4.16 11.24
C THR A 67 -0.16 3.46 12.30
N VAL A 68 1.15 3.52 12.13
CA VAL A 68 2.12 2.87 13.02
C VAL A 68 2.46 3.76 14.20
N THR A 69 2.77 5.03 13.96
CA THR A 69 3.35 5.91 14.99
C THR A 69 2.31 6.50 15.94
N GLN A 70 1.20 7.02 15.41
CA GLN A 70 0.16 7.66 16.23
C GLN A 70 -0.87 6.67 16.77
N TYR A 71 -1.24 5.68 15.93
CA TYR A 71 -2.30 4.74 16.29
C TYR A 71 -1.79 3.40 16.79
N HIS A 72 -0.47 3.17 16.72
CA HIS A 72 0.21 1.96 17.18
C HIS A 72 -0.39 0.66 16.64
N LEU A 73 -0.92 0.71 15.38
CA LEU A 73 -1.54 -0.44 14.76
C LEU A 73 -0.50 -1.40 14.19
N PHE A 74 -0.79 -2.69 14.31
CA PHE A 74 -0.06 -3.73 13.59
C PHE A 74 -0.51 -3.75 12.13
N LEU A 75 0.43 -3.94 11.21
CA LEU A 75 0.17 -4.04 9.77
C LEU A 75 0.07 -5.48 9.29
N GLY A 76 0.34 -6.44 10.15
CA GLY A 76 0.23 -7.86 9.92
C GLY A 76 -0.03 -8.61 11.23
N PRO A 77 -0.35 -9.91 11.19
CA PRO A 77 -0.54 -10.70 12.38
C PRO A 77 0.76 -10.75 13.19
N MET A 78 0.62 -10.71 14.52
CA MET A 78 1.75 -10.96 15.42
C MET A 78 2.19 -12.41 15.30
N ILE A 79 3.49 -12.65 15.22
CA ILE A 79 4.07 -13.99 15.21
C ILE A 79 4.89 -14.14 16.50
N GLU A 80 4.50 -15.09 17.36
CA GLU A 80 5.17 -15.38 18.64
C GLU A 80 5.31 -14.14 19.56
N GLY A 81 4.30 -13.25 19.54
CA GLY A 81 4.29 -12.04 20.36
C GLY A 81 5.16 -10.89 19.82
N GLU A 82 5.84 -11.07 18.69
CA GLU A 82 6.69 -10.04 18.09
C GLU A 82 6.08 -9.40 16.84
N ARG A 83 6.33 -8.11 16.67
CA ARG A 83 6.12 -7.41 15.40
C ARG A 83 7.20 -7.84 14.41
N ARG A 84 6.82 -8.67 13.43
CA ARG A 84 7.74 -9.07 12.35
C ARG A 84 7.46 -8.35 11.03
N ASP A 85 6.57 -7.39 11.04
CA ASP A 85 6.22 -6.61 9.87
C ASP A 85 7.37 -5.70 9.41
N ALA A 86 7.69 -5.75 8.11
CA ALA A 86 8.83 -5.03 7.56
C ALA A 86 8.62 -3.51 7.56
N ILE A 87 7.39 -3.02 7.35
CA ILE A 87 7.09 -1.58 7.34
C ILE A 87 7.13 -1.03 8.77
N ASN A 88 6.54 -1.72 9.75
CA ASN A 88 6.63 -1.33 11.15
C ASN A 88 8.10 -1.17 11.57
N ARG A 89 8.94 -2.18 11.28
CA ARG A 89 10.37 -2.15 11.63
C ARG A 89 11.14 -1.05 10.90
N ALA A 90 10.83 -0.79 9.63
CA ALA A 90 11.43 0.32 8.91
C ALA A 90 11.10 1.67 9.57
N ILE A 91 9.86 1.86 10.00
CA ILE A 91 9.42 3.08 10.72
C ILE A 91 10.11 3.18 12.08
N ASP A 92 10.17 2.10 12.86
CA ASP A 92 10.85 2.07 14.15
C ASP A 92 12.34 2.49 14.01
N VAL A 93 13.06 1.92 13.03
CA VAL A 93 14.47 2.27 12.75
C VAL A 93 14.63 3.72 12.34
N LEU A 94 13.71 4.28 11.55
CA LEU A 94 13.75 5.69 11.17
C LEU A 94 13.55 6.61 12.38
N ILE A 95 12.62 6.32 13.28
CA ILE A 95 12.40 7.09 14.51
C ILE A 95 13.62 7.02 15.44
N GLU A 96 14.22 5.83 15.58
CA GLU A 96 15.37 5.62 16.45
C GLU A 96 16.66 6.33 15.96
N ASN A 97 16.83 6.49 14.64
CA ASN A 97 18.09 6.92 14.05
C ASN A 97 18.02 8.27 13.33
N THR A 98 16.87 8.95 13.35
CA THR A 98 16.69 10.24 12.67
C THR A 98 15.92 11.23 13.57
N SER A 99 15.66 12.43 13.06
CA SER A 99 14.83 13.44 13.74
C SER A 99 13.32 13.23 13.55
N LEU A 100 12.91 12.18 12.82
CA LEU A 100 11.50 11.89 12.57
C LEU A 100 10.80 11.46 13.86
N ASN A 101 9.52 11.84 13.95
CA ASN A 101 8.65 11.50 15.07
C ASN A 101 7.20 11.28 14.58
N GLU A 102 6.31 10.96 15.49
CA GLU A 102 4.91 10.69 15.19
C GLU A 102 4.16 11.81 14.44
N ASN A 103 4.63 13.07 14.58
CA ASN A 103 4.04 14.26 13.97
C ASN A 103 4.73 14.68 12.67
N SER A 104 5.77 13.95 12.24
CA SER A 104 6.52 14.28 11.03
C SER A 104 5.63 14.24 9.79
N LYS A 105 5.78 15.28 8.95
CA LYS A 105 4.97 15.44 7.74
C LYS A 105 5.47 14.52 6.62
N PRO A 106 4.59 14.14 5.68
CA PRO A 106 4.95 13.27 4.55
C PRO A 106 6.20 13.71 3.79
N ASP A 107 6.39 15.01 3.56
CA ASP A 107 7.55 15.52 2.83
C ASP A 107 8.85 15.45 3.64
N GLU A 108 8.79 15.61 4.95
CA GLU A 108 9.93 15.39 5.86
C GLU A 108 10.35 13.93 5.84
N ILE A 109 9.37 13.00 5.91
CA ILE A 109 9.63 11.57 5.86
C ILE A 109 10.27 11.19 4.52
N ARG A 110 9.76 11.70 3.39
CA ARG A 110 10.33 11.46 2.05
C ARG A 110 11.76 11.99 1.92
N SER A 111 12.06 13.17 2.50
CA SER A 111 13.42 13.75 2.50
C SER A 111 14.39 12.84 3.23
N VAL A 112 14.03 12.40 4.44
CA VAL A 112 14.86 11.50 5.24
C VAL A 112 15.06 10.14 4.56
N LEU A 113 14.00 9.55 3.98
CA LEU A 113 14.09 8.30 3.22
C LEU A 113 15.07 8.41 2.05
N LYS A 114 15.07 9.55 1.35
CA LYS A 114 15.99 9.80 0.23
C LYS A 114 17.44 9.95 0.70
N GLU A 115 17.67 10.64 1.82
CA GLU A 115 18.99 10.91 2.36
C GLU A 115 19.60 9.72 3.10
N GLN A 116 18.75 8.95 3.79
CA GLN A 116 19.15 7.87 4.68
C GLN A 116 18.53 6.52 4.30
N ASN A 117 18.38 6.27 2.99
CA ASN A 117 17.79 5.03 2.45
C ASN A 117 18.46 3.75 2.99
N HIS A 118 19.74 3.82 3.33
CA HIS A 118 20.50 2.70 3.86
C HIS A 118 19.90 2.12 5.14
N LEU A 119 19.22 2.93 5.97
CA LEU A 119 18.59 2.50 7.22
C LEU A 119 17.44 1.51 6.98
N VAL A 120 16.72 1.65 5.88
CA VAL A 120 15.51 0.87 5.57
C VAL A 120 15.69 -0.14 4.43
N LEU A 121 16.88 -0.19 3.83
CA LEU A 121 17.17 -0.98 2.64
C LEU A 121 16.91 -2.48 2.83
N GLU A 122 17.19 -3.02 4.00
CA GLU A 122 16.93 -4.43 4.32
C GLU A 122 15.43 -4.77 4.24
N TYR A 123 14.59 -3.89 4.81
CA TYR A 123 13.13 -4.06 4.83
C TYR A 123 12.53 -3.94 3.43
N LYS A 124 13.00 -2.97 2.64
CA LYS A 124 12.62 -2.82 1.23
C LYS A 124 12.96 -4.07 0.42
N ARG A 125 14.15 -4.65 0.62
CA ARG A 125 14.56 -5.89 -0.04
C ARG A 125 13.68 -7.09 0.34
N LYS A 126 13.22 -7.17 1.60
CA LYS A 126 12.27 -8.21 2.03
C LYS A 126 10.93 -8.08 1.31
N LEU A 127 10.40 -6.86 1.20
CA LEU A 127 9.14 -6.58 0.51
C LEU A 127 9.23 -6.85 -1.00
N ALA A 128 10.36 -6.51 -1.62
CA ALA A 128 10.60 -6.65 -3.06
C ALA A 128 10.48 -8.09 -3.58
N LYS A 129 10.69 -9.09 -2.72
CA LYS A 129 10.63 -10.50 -3.09
C LYS A 129 9.23 -10.98 -3.46
N ASN A 130 8.19 -10.43 -2.83
CA ASN A 130 6.85 -11.01 -2.94
C ASN A 130 5.74 -10.00 -3.27
N VAL A 131 5.77 -8.80 -2.67
CA VAL A 131 4.64 -7.86 -2.71
C VAL A 131 4.24 -7.48 -4.13
N PRO A 132 5.17 -7.12 -5.03
CA PRO A 132 4.85 -6.69 -6.39
C PRO A 132 4.14 -7.77 -7.22
N TYR A 133 4.50 -9.03 -6.98
CA TYR A 133 3.98 -10.18 -7.74
C TYR A 133 2.65 -10.68 -7.17
N LYS A 134 2.55 -10.73 -5.83
CA LYS A 134 1.33 -11.20 -5.15
C LYS A 134 0.12 -10.31 -5.43
N LEU A 135 0.31 -9.04 -5.72
CA LEU A 135 -0.79 -8.17 -6.10
C LEU A 135 -1.39 -8.58 -7.46
N LEU A 136 -0.56 -9.01 -8.41
CA LEU A 136 -0.99 -9.47 -9.74
C LEU A 136 -1.53 -10.91 -9.74
N SER A 137 -1.55 -11.60 -8.61
CA SER A 137 -1.96 -13.00 -8.53
C SER A 137 -3.44 -13.25 -8.86
N SER A 138 -4.28 -12.23 -8.81
CA SER A 138 -5.67 -12.29 -9.26
C SER A 138 -5.79 -12.47 -10.78
N PHE A 139 -4.80 -12.02 -11.54
CA PHE A 139 -4.70 -12.22 -12.98
C PHE A 139 -4.08 -13.58 -13.34
N SER A 140 -3.14 -14.08 -12.53
CA SER A 140 -2.55 -15.41 -12.70
C SER A 140 -2.03 -15.95 -11.37
N SER A 141 -2.58 -17.09 -10.94
CA SER A 141 -2.18 -17.78 -9.70
C SER A 141 -0.72 -18.27 -9.73
N GLU A 142 -0.09 -18.41 -10.90
CA GLU A 142 1.31 -18.80 -11.06
C GLU A 142 2.25 -17.81 -10.35
N LEU A 143 1.86 -16.52 -10.25
CA LEU A 143 2.62 -15.47 -9.59
C LEU A 143 2.70 -15.61 -8.06
N THR A 144 1.90 -16.51 -7.47
CA THR A 144 2.00 -16.85 -6.04
C THR A 144 3.10 -17.86 -5.73
N LYS A 145 3.54 -18.64 -6.72
CA LYS A 145 4.54 -19.67 -6.54
C LYS A 145 5.91 -19.05 -6.25
N ASP A 146 6.67 -19.71 -5.38
CA ASP A 146 8.02 -19.26 -5.01
C ASP A 146 9.04 -19.62 -6.09
N LYS A 147 8.93 -18.92 -7.22
CA LYS A 147 9.86 -18.95 -8.33
C LYS A 147 10.70 -17.68 -8.30
N GLY A 148 11.95 -17.76 -8.71
CA GLY A 148 12.86 -16.59 -8.70
C GLY A 148 12.30 -15.40 -9.47
N ASP A 149 12.79 -14.20 -9.14
CA ASP A 149 12.31 -12.93 -9.72
C ASP A 149 12.37 -12.89 -11.25
N ALA A 150 13.48 -13.41 -11.83
CA ALA A 150 13.66 -13.42 -13.28
C ALA A 150 12.53 -14.20 -13.99
N TYR A 151 12.18 -15.37 -13.47
CA TYR A 151 11.07 -16.15 -14.01
C TYR A 151 9.74 -15.40 -13.92
N ARG A 152 9.42 -14.79 -12.76
CA ARG A 152 8.15 -14.06 -12.58
C ARG A 152 8.05 -12.84 -13.49
N ILE A 153 9.15 -12.13 -13.70
CA ILE A 153 9.19 -10.98 -14.61
C ILE A 153 8.97 -11.41 -16.05
N GLU A 154 9.71 -12.43 -16.49
CA GLU A 154 9.54 -13.00 -17.84
C GLU A 154 8.12 -13.51 -18.07
N TYR A 155 7.56 -14.20 -17.07
CA TYR A 155 6.19 -14.70 -17.11
C TYR A 155 5.14 -13.57 -17.22
N ILE A 156 5.30 -12.48 -16.47
CA ILE A 156 4.43 -11.30 -16.58
C ILE A 156 4.54 -10.69 -17.98
N GLN A 157 5.75 -10.53 -18.52
CA GLN A 157 5.97 -9.93 -19.83
C GLN A 157 5.38 -10.81 -20.95
N MET A 158 5.52 -12.12 -20.85
CA MET A 158 4.92 -13.08 -21.79
C MET A 158 3.39 -13.01 -21.76
N LEU A 159 2.79 -13.12 -20.59
CA LEU A 159 1.34 -13.10 -20.45
C LEU A 159 0.72 -11.74 -20.75
N ASN A 160 1.45 -10.64 -20.59
CA ASN A 160 0.91 -9.31 -20.86
C ASN A 160 0.50 -9.10 -22.32
N GLN A 161 0.91 -9.98 -23.23
CA GLN A 161 0.44 -9.99 -24.62
C GLN A 161 -0.99 -10.50 -24.77
N GLU A 162 -1.45 -11.35 -23.85
CA GLU A 162 -2.78 -11.97 -23.85
C GLU A 162 -3.65 -11.40 -22.70
N ILE A 163 -3.05 -11.18 -21.55
CA ILE A 163 -3.72 -10.67 -20.33
C ILE A 163 -3.15 -9.30 -20.03
N HIS A 164 -3.94 -8.26 -20.23
CA HIS A 164 -3.50 -6.90 -19.92
C HIS A 164 -3.43 -6.69 -18.41
N PHE A 165 -2.22 -6.84 -17.82
CA PHE A 165 -1.98 -6.49 -16.43
C PHE A 165 -2.07 -4.97 -16.21
N PRO A 166 -2.47 -4.47 -15.03
CA PRO A 166 -2.46 -3.03 -14.74
C PRO A 166 -1.05 -2.44 -14.75
N TYR A 167 -0.04 -3.24 -14.46
CA TYR A 167 1.36 -2.89 -14.58
C TYR A 167 2.21 -4.11 -14.91
N ILE A 168 3.35 -3.88 -15.52
CA ILE A 168 4.43 -4.87 -15.67
C ILE A 168 5.62 -4.49 -14.81
N ILE A 169 6.53 -5.45 -14.64
CA ILE A 169 7.79 -5.26 -13.92
C ILE A 169 8.94 -5.33 -14.91
N GLU A 170 9.73 -4.27 -14.99
CA GLU A 170 10.97 -4.26 -15.75
C GLU A 170 12.14 -4.76 -14.92
N ASN A 171 13.09 -5.41 -15.59
CA ASN A 171 14.29 -5.96 -14.99
C ASN A 171 15.13 -4.88 -14.28
N GLY A 172 15.75 -5.30 -13.19
CA GLY A 172 16.66 -4.52 -12.37
C GLY A 172 17.16 -5.38 -11.20
N MET A 173 18.09 -4.87 -10.43
CA MET A 173 18.60 -5.57 -9.25
C MET A 173 17.85 -5.14 -7.98
N GLY A 174 17.23 -6.10 -7.28
CA GLY A 174 16.59 -5.88 -5.98
C GLY A 174 15.50 -4.79 -6.02
N ILE A 175 15.73 -3.67 -5.33
CA ILE A 175 14.81 -2.53 -5.27
C ILE A 175 14.91 -1.58 -6.49
N HIS A 176 15.88 -1.79 -7.37
CA HIS A 176 16.06 -1.00 -8.60
C HIS A 176 15.29 -1.57 -9.80
N LYS A 177 14.37 -2.48 -9.58
CA LYS A 177 13.35 -2.85 -10.57
C LYS A 177 12.33 -1.73 -10.73
N TYR A 178 11.63 -1.72 -11.85
CA TYR A 178 10.62 -0.72 -12.12
C TYR A 178 9.24 -1.36 -12.32
N VAL A 179 8.23 -0.69 -11.82
CA VAL A 179 6.82 -0.89 -12.21
C VAL A 179 6.52 0.09 -13.34
N VAL A 180 5.91 -0.41 -14.40
CA VAL A 180 5.45 0.39 -15.55
C VAL A 180 3.95 0.16 -15.71
N LEU A 181 3.17 1.21 -15.54
CA LEU A 181 1.72 1.16 -15.78
C LEU A 181 1.47 0.93 -17.27
N GLN A 182 0.52 0.05 -17.56
CA GLN A 182 0.20 -0.28 -18.94
C GLN A 182 -0.76 0.77 -19.54
N GLU A 183 -0.47 1.20 -20.76
CA GLU A 183 -1.21 2.28 -21.43
C GLU A 183 -2.72 2.00 -21.49
N ALA A 184 -3.12 0.74 -21.72
CA ALA A 184 -4.52 0.34 -21.73
C ALA A 184 -5.25 0.60 -20.39
N TRP A 185 -4.55 0.53 -19.26
CA TRP A 185 -5.11 0.73 -17.94
C TRP A 185 -5.09 2.18 -17.46
N ILE A 186 -4.24 3.04 -18.01
CA ILE A 186 -4.07 4.41 -17.53
C ILE A 186 -5.39 5.19 -17.53
N PRO A 187 -6.20 5.21 -18.61
CA PRO A 187 -7.48 5.93 -18.61
C PRO A 187 -8.43 5.42 -17.53
N PHE A 188 -8.53 4.08 -17.37
CA PHE A 188 -9.36 3.47 -16.33
C PHE A 188 -8.91 3.87 -14.92
N LEU A 189 -7.61 3.85 -14.65
CA LEU A 189 -7.05 4.21 -13.34
C LEU A 189 -7.26 5.69 -13.02
N VAL A 190 -7.17 6.57 -14.03
CA VAL A 190 -7.41 8.01 -13.89
C VAL A 190 -8.89 8.29 -13.61
N ASP A 191 -9.79 7.76 -14.44
CA ASP A 191 -11.23 8.02 -14.32
C ASP A 191 -11.80 7.45 -13.01
N ASN A 192 -11.23 6.33 -12.53
CA ASN A 192 -11.65 5.68 -11.30
C ASN A 192 -10.78 6.01 -10.09
N TYR A 193 -9.91 7.02 -10.15
CA TYR A 193 -8.90 7.30 -9.13
C TYR A 193 -9.48 7.34 -7.70
N MET A 194 -10.50 8.15 -7.46
CA MET A 194 -11.12 8.27 -6.13
C MET A 194 -11.86 7.00 -5.72
N ILE A 195 -12.51 6.32 -6.66
CA ILE A 195 -13.19 5.05 -6.39
C ILE A 195 -12.17 3.99 -5.94
N ILE A 196 -11.04 3.89 -6.65
CA ILE A 196 -9.95 2.95 -6.32
C ILE A 196 -9.33 3.31 -4.97
N LYS A 197 -9.05 4.59 -4.69
CA LYS A 197 -8.52 5.03 -3.40
C LYS A 197 -9.45 4.66 -2.24
N ASN A 198 -10.74 4.91 -2.38
CA ASN A 198 -11.74 4.57 -1.37
C ASN A 198 -11.87 3.05 -1.18
N TRP A 199 -11.78 2.28 -2.26
CA TRP A 199 -11.77 0.82 -2.20
C TRP A 199 -10.54 0.26 -1.46
N ILE A 200 -9.35 0.80 -1.76
CA ILE A 200 -8.13 0.44 -1.04
C ILE A 200 -8.29 0.76 0.45
N GLN A 201 -8.73 1.97 0.78
CA GLN A 201 -8.90 2.42 2.15
C GLN A 201 -9.92 1.55 2.92
N TYR A 202 -11.08 1.25 2.31
CA TYR A 202 -12.08 0.38 2.91
C TYR A 202 -11.50 -0.99 3.26
N ASN A 203 -10.87 -1.68 2.28
CA ASN A 203 -10.30 -3.01 2.52
C ASN A 203 -9.15 -2.98 3.54
N LYS A 204 -8.32 -1.94 3.51
CA LYS A 204 -7.24 -1.70 4.48
C LYS A 204 -7.80 -1.58 5.91
N ILE A 205 -8.84 -0.77 6.10
CA ILE A 205 -9.48 -0.58 7.40
C ILE A 205 -10.09 -1.90 7.91
N GLN A 206 -10.80 -2.64 7.06
CA GLN A 206 -11.39 -3.94 7.44
C GLN A 206 -10.30 -4.92 7.90
N PHE A 207 -9.21 -5.02 7.16
CA PHE A 207 -8.08 -5.87 7.53
C PHE A 207 -7.43 -5.41 8.84
N LEU A 208 -7.15 -4.11 8.99
CA LEU A 208 -6.54 -3.57 10.21
C LEU A 208 -7.44 -3.79 11.43
N GLN A 209 -8.76 -3.63 11.30
CA GLN A 209 -9.70 -3.91 12.39
C GLN A 209 -9.67 -5.38 12.81
N MET A 210 -9.54 -6.29 11.85
CA MET A 210 -9.46 -7.73 12.10
C MET A 210 -8.18 -8.11 12.87
N ILE A 211 -7.02 -7.54 12.50
CA ILE A 211 -5.74 -7.88 13.14
C ILE A 211 -5.41 -7.05 14.38
N ASN A 212 -6.18 -5.99 14.66
CA ASN A 212 -6.08 -5.15 15.86
C ASN A 212 -7.42 -5.15 16.65
N PRO A 213 -7.93 -6.27 17.11
CA PRO A 213 -9.28 -6.37 17.69
C PRO A 213 -9.45 -5.54 18.96
N GLY A 214 -8.37 -5.28 19.70
CA GLY A 214 -8.37 -4.45 20.92
C GLY A 214 -8.39 -2.95 20.66
N VAL A 215 -8.37 -2.50 19.40
CA VAL A 215 -8.35 -1.07 19.05
C VAL A 215 -9.69 -0.66 18.44
N PRO A 216 -10.58 0.00 19.21
CA PRO A 216 -11.88 0.43 18.68
C PRO A 216 -11.75 1.61 17.73
N GLY A 217 -12.69 1.70 16.78
CA GLY A 217 -12.85 2.88 15.94
C GLY A 217 -11.70 3.15 14.97
N ILE A 218 -11.05 2.12 14.43
CA ILE A 218 -9.97 2.27 13.44
C ILE A 218 -10.43 3.09 12.23
N ILE A 219 -11.67 2.92 11.78
CA ILE A 219 -12.25 3.72 10.71
C ILE A 219 -12.17 5.23 11.01
N ASN A 220 -12.47 5.65 12.24
CA ASN A 220 -12.42 7.05 12.64
C ASN A 220 -10.98 7.58 12.80
N LYS A 221 -10.00 6.67 12.94
CA LYS A 221 -8.59 7.02 13.09
C LYS A 221 -7.89 7.19 11.75
N LEU A 222 -8.32 6.42 10.74
CA LEU A 222 -7.70 6.35 9.43
C LEU A 222 -8.47 7.09 8.32
N ASP A 223 -9.65 7.62 8.64
CA ASP A 223 -10.46 8.45 7.73
C ASP A 223 -9.94 9.89 7.74
N ASP A 224 -8.84 10.09 7.04
CA ASP A 224 -7.97 11.28 7.12
C ASP A 224 -8.47 12.48 6.30
N GLU A 225 -9.58 12.34 5.56
CA GLU A 225 -10.20 13.46 4.84
C GLU A 225 -10.86 14.46 5.79
N ARG A 226 -11.06 14.08 7.03
CA ARG A 226 -11.51 14.97 8.08
C ARG A 226 -10.31 15.31 8.96
N ASN A 227 -9.74 16.48 8.78
CA ASN A 227 -8.89 17.17 9.74
C ASN A 227 -9.65 17.34 11.11
N ASN A 228 -10.11 16.24 11.64
CA ASN A 228 -10.63 16.16 12.98
C ASN A 228 -9.39 16.11 13.90
N VAL A 229 -8.77 17.27 14.08
CA VAL A 229 -8.15 17.58 15.34
C VAL A 229 -9.21 17.20 16.38
N ARG A 230 -9.05 16.03 17.00
CA ARG A 230 -9.91 15.64 18.13
C ARG A 230 -9.71 16.75 19.15
N HIS A 231 -10.72 17.58 19.32
CA HIS A 231 -10.78 18.53 20.43
C HIS A 231 -10.96 17.74 21.73
N LEU A 232 -9.90 17.02 22.13
CA LEU A 232 -9.81 16.32 23.41
C LEU A 232 -10.00 17.29 24.59
N GLU A 233 -9.82 18.58 24.37
CA GLU A 233 -10.17 19.64 25.30
C GLU A 233 -11.65 19.57 25.72
N ARG A 234 -12.57 19.36 24.78
CA ARG A 234 -14.00 19.20 25.10
C ARG A 234 -14.34 17.95 25.91
N VAL A 235 -13.59 16.85 25.69
CA VAL A 235 -13.77 15.61 26.44
C VAL A 235 -13.24 15.80 27.87
N ARG A 236 -12.14 16.52 28.05
CA ARG A 236 -11.57 16.84 29.36
C ARG A 236 -12.49 17.75 30.18
N ASP A 237 -13.14 18.71 29.52
CA ASP A 237 -14.10 19.63 30.16
C ASP A 237 -15.38 18.91 30.59
N LEU A 238 -15.88 17.97 29.79
CA LEU A 238 -17.00 17.08 30.17
C LEU A 238 -16.65 16.14 31.33
N TRP A 239 -15.41 15.63 31.36
CA TRP A 239 -14.93 14.74 32.41
C TRP A 239 -14.75 15.48 33.76
N ASN A 240 -14.22 16.71 33.71
CA ASN A 240 -14.06 17.58 34.89
C ASN A 240 -15.36 18.19 35.42
N ALA A 241 -16.44 18.21 34.63
CA ALA A 241 -17.75 18.72 35.04
C ALA A 241 -18.57 17.65 35.79
N HIS A 242 -18.10 16.41 35.89
CA HIS A 242 -18.82 15.29 36.52
C HIS A 242 -18.06 14.67 37.73
N ILE A 243 -17.03 15.33 38.23
CA ILE A 243 -16.36 15.08 39.50
C ILE A 243 -16.58 16.29 40.41
#